data_02227406f1389ca46f888f9b356e6cc0
#
_entry.id   02227406f1389ca46f888f9b356e6cc0
#
_cell.length_a   1.000
_cell.length_b   1.000
_cell.length_c   1.000
_cell.angle_alpha   90.00
_cell.angle_beta   90.00
_cell.angle_gamma   90.00
#
_symmetry.space_group_name_H-M   'P 1'
#
loop_
_entity.id
_entity.type
_entity.pdbx_description
1 polymer ?
#
loop_
_entity_poly.entity_id
_entity_poly.type
_entity_poly.pdbx_seq_one_letter_code
_entity_poly.pdbx_strand_id
1 'polypeptide(L)'
;MLLNFRLHPRLKEDCHLLGWLDRSYLLLSRNALFPWFILVPETEETEFHELEPIAQAELLDQINLLARFVATEYPIDKMNIGMIGNIVSQLHVHLVGRNHRDSCWPGVVWGYDGFKPYPPDEVERTVDRLIAAIPGRFRAWRAEATIRQK
;
A
#
# COMPACT_ATOMS: atom_id res chain seq x y z
N MET A 1 11.93 5.00 -14.57
CA MET A 1 10.63 5.69 -14.43
C MET A 1 9.90 5.61 -15.75
N LEU A 2 8.71 5.04 -15.75
CA LEU A 2 7.85 5.02 -16.94
C LEU A 2 7.16 6.37 -17.05
N LEU A 3 7.48 7.15 -18.09
CA LEU A 3 6.99 8.53 -18.27
C LEU A 3 5.45 8.65 -18.31
N ASN A 4 4.74 7.57 -18.66
CA ASN A 4 3.30 7.54 -18.80
C ASN A 4 2.60 6.60 -17.82
N PHE A 5 3.29 6.11 -16.77
CA PHE A 5 2.67 5.24 -15.78
C PHE A 5 1.57 5.98 -15.04
N ARG A 6 0.40 5.36 -14.98
CA ARG A 6 -0.75 5.89 -14.26
C ARG A 6 -1.32 4.82 -13.34
N LEU A 7 -1.54 5.18 -12.11
CA LEU A 7 -2.24 4.35 -11.15
C LEU A 7 -3.67 4.09 -11.64
N HIS A 8 -4.09 2.82 -11.61
CA HIS A 8 -5.43 2.42 -12.04
C HIS A 8 -6.51 3.20 -11.28
N PRO A 9 -7.55 3.71 -11.95
CA PRO A 9 -8.59 4.54 -11.31
C PRO A 9 -9.26 3.87 -10.11
N ARG A 10 -9.49 2.55 -10.17
CA ARG A 10 -10.10 1.81 -9.07
C ARG A 10 -9.21 1.75 -7.83
N LEU A 11 -7.89 1.64 -8.00
CA LEU A 11 -6.96 1.72 -6.86
C LEU A 11 -6.98 3.10 -6.22
N LYS A 12 -7.12 4.17 -7.01
CA LYS A 12 -7.28 5.52 -6.47
C LYS A 12 -8.59 5.69 -5.70
N GLU A 13 -9.66 5.08 -6.19
CA GLU A 13 -10.98 5.16 -5.57
C GLU A 13 -11.02 4.39 -4.25
N ASP A 14 -10.45 3.19 -4.22
CA ASP A 14 -10.51 2.27 -3.09
C ASP A 14 -9.46 2.56 -2.01
N CYS A 15 -8.48 3.42 -2.29
CA CYS A 15 -7.33 3.64 -1.42
C CYS A 15 -7.02 5.13 -1.22
N HIS A 16 -6.32 5.40 -0.10
CA HIS A 16 -5.61 6.65 0.12
C HIS A 16 -4.20 6.54 -0.48
N LEU A 17 -3.80 7.49 -1.31
CA LEU A 17 -2.42 7.58 -1.76
C LEU A 17 -1.56 8.18 -0.65
N LEU A 18 -0.63 7.38 -0.10
CA LEU A 18 0.29 7.84 0.95
C LEU A 18 1.55 8.49 0.38
N GLY A 19 2.05 7.96 -0.73
CA GLY A 19 3.26 8.41 -1.36
C GLY A 19 3.94 7.32 -2.17
N TRP A 20 5.27 7.31 -2.12
CA TRP A 20 6.11 6.34 -2.82
C TRP A 20 7.10 5.70 -1.86
N LEU A 21 7.23 4.40 -1.96
CA LEU A 21 8.35 3.65 -1.40
C LEU A 21 9.29 3.31 -2.55
N ASP A 22 10.45 3.97 -2.57
CA ASP A 22 11.33 3.99 -3.73
C ASP A 22 10.56 4.45 -4.99
N ARG A 23 10.38 3.60 -6.00
CA ARG A 23 9.59 3.88 -7.21
C ARG A 23 8.21 3.23 -7.24
N SER A 24 7.81 2.56 -6.17
CA SER A 24 6.46 1.99 -6.06
C SER A 24 5.51 2.97 -5.39
N TYR A 25 4.28 3.08 -5.89
CA TYR A 25 3.23 3.77 -5.15
C TYR A 25 2.92 3.02 -3.86
N LEU A 26 2.74 3.73 -2.78
CA LEU A 26 2.29 3.18 -1.51
C LEU A 26 0.91 3.72 -1.19
N LEU A 27 -0.03 2.79 -1.09
CA LEU A 27 -1.44 3.07 -0.83
C LEU A 27 -1.86 2.47 0.52
N LEU A 28 -2.89 3.06 1.10
CA LEU A 28 -3.60 2.53 2.26
C LEU A 28 -5.05 2.27 1.86
N SER A 29 -5.54 1.04 2.02
CA SER A 29 -6.97 0.74 1.81
C SER A 29 -7.84 1.68 2.65
N ARG A 30 -8.96 2.13 2.10
CA ARG A 30 -9.92 2.96 2.86
C ARG A 30 -10.62 2.19 3.97
N ASN A 31 -10.51 0.86 3.97
CA ASN A 31 -11.09 0.01 5.01
C ASN A 31 -10.20 -0.03 6.25
N ALA A 32 -10.54 0.73 7.27
CA ALA A 32 -9.78 0.84 8.51
C ALA A 32 -9.96 -0.36 9.47
N LEU A 33 -10.73 -1.37 9.09
CA LEU A 33 -10.86 -2.60 9.90
C LEU A 33 -9.55 -3.38 9.99
N PHE A 34 -8.65 -3.18 9.04
CA PHE A 34 -7.35 -3.86 8.98
C PHE A 34 -6.27 -2.86 8.59
N PRO A 35 -5.03 -2.98 9.13
CA PRO A 35 -3.88 -2.28 8.55
C PRO A 35 -3.56 -2.94 7.20
N TRP A 36 -4.03 -2.32 6.13
CA TRP A 36 -4.04 -2.86 4.78
C TRP A 36 -3.34 -1.91 3.81
N PHE A 37 -2.09 -2.22 3.50
CA PHE A 37 -1.24 -1.46 2.61
C PHE A 37 -1.17 -2.12 1.24
N ILE A 38 -0.94 -1.33 0.20
CA ILE A 38 -0.80 -1.80 -1.17
C ILE A 38 0.40 -1.12 -1.82
N LEU A 39 1.31 -1.93 -2.38
CA LEU A 39 2.42 -1.47 -3.20
C LEU A 39 2.07 -1.64 -4.67
N VAL A 40 2.28 -0.60 -5.47
CA VAL A 40 2.08 -0.64 -6.92
C VAL A 40 3.39 -0.25 -7.59
N PRO A 41 4.20 -1.23 -8.06
CA PRO A 41 5.43 -0.92 -8.79
C PRO A 41 5.11 -0.28 -10.13
N GLU A 42 5.98 0.63 -10.58
CA GLU A 42 5.89 1.23 -11.90
C GLU A 42 6.32 0.20 -12.96
N THR A 43 5.38 -0.57 -13.46
CA THR A 43 5.60 -1.57 -14.52
C THR A 43 4.36 -1.73 -15.39
N GLU A 44 4.57 -2.15 -16.63
CA GLU A 44 3.49 -2.56 -17.53
C GLU A 44 3.16 -4.04 -17.38
N GLU A 45 4.05 -4.82 -16.74
CA GLU A 45 3.81 -6.24 -16.46
C GLU A 45 2.70 -6.40 -15.42
N THR A 46 1.84 -7.37 -15.63
CA THR A 46 0.72 -7.67 -14.74
C THR A 46 1.04 -8.78 -13.74
N GLU A 47 2.11 -9.54 -14.00
CA GLU A 47 2.50 -10.69 -13.20
C GLU A 47 3.89 -10.52 -12.61
N PHE A 48 4.07 -10.92 -11.35
CA PHE A 48 5.36 -10.85 -10.69
C PHE A 48 6.46 -11.62 -11.41
N HIS A 49 6.14 -12.82 -11.93
CA HIS A 49 7.12 -13.68 -12.61
C HIS A 49 7.58 -13.13 -13.96
N GLU A 50 6.88 -12.17 -14.53
CA GLU A 50 7.25 -11.51 -15.79
C GLU A 50 8.19 -10.32 -15.59
N LEU A 51 8.35 -9.84 -14.35
CA LEU A 51 9.29 -8.78 -14.05
C LEU A 51 10.74 -9.24 -14.31
N GLU A 52 11.59 -8.32 -14.76
CA GLU A 52 13.03 -8.55 -14.78
C GLU A 52 13.56 -8.92 -13.38
N PRO A 53 14.58 -9.80 -13.27
CA PRO A 53 15.06 -10.27 -11.97
C PRO A 53 15.43 -9.18 -10.98
N ILE A 54 16.02 -8.07 -11.47
CA ILE A 54 16.36 -6.93 -10.60
C ILE A 54 15.10 -6.24 -10.06
N ALA A 55 14.06 -6.09 -10.88
CA ALA A 55 12.79 -5.51 -10.46
C ALA A 55 12.06 -6.41 -9.45
N GLN A 56 12.14 -7.74 -9.61
CA GLN A 56 11.63 -8.69 -8.63
C GLN A 56 12.33 -8.53 -7.28
N ALA A 57 13.66 -8.42 -7.29
CA ALA A 57 14.45 -8.24 -6.08
C ALA A 57 14.13 -6.91 -5.37
N GLU A 58 13.99 -5.84 -6.12
CA GLU A 58 13.61 -4.52 -5.59
C GLU A 58 12.21 -4.56 -4.96
N LEU A 59 11.24 -5.17 -5.63
CA LEU A 59 9.88 -5.29 -5.11
C LEU A 59 9.85 -6.17 -3.85
N LEU A 60 10.59 -7.26 -3.82
CA LEU A 60 10.68 -8.13 -2.64
C LEU A 60 11.30 -7.37 -1.45
N ASP A 61 12.32 -6.56 -1.67
CA ASP A 61 12.92 -5.72 -0.63
C ASP A 61 11.91 -4.70 -0.08
N GLN A 62 11.13 -4.06 -0.94
CA GLN A 62 10.06 -3.15 -0.55
C GLN A 62 8.96 -3.85 0.26
N ILE A 63 8.56 -5.05 -0.15
CA ILE A 63 7.59 -5.88 0.58
C ILE A 63 8.11 -6.17 1.99
N ASN A 64 9.35 -6.60 2.12
CA ASN A 64 9.95 -6.91 3.41
C ASN A 64 10.06 -5.69 4.32
N LEU A 65 10.45 -4.54 3.76
CA LEU A 65 10.55 -3.30 4.50
C LEU A 65 9.19 -2.84 5.03
N LEU A 66 8.17 -2.88 4.18
CA LEU A 66 6.80 -2.51 4.56
C LEU A 66 6.21 -3.51 5.56
N ALA A 67 6.47 -4.81 5.38
CA ALA A 67 6.02 -5.84 6.33
C ALA A 67 6.61 -5.62 7.73
N ARG A 68 7.88 -5.26 7.83
CA ARG A 68 8.52 -4.91 9.11
C ARG A 68 7.90 -3.65 9.73
N PHE A 69 7.59 -2.65 8.92
CA PHE A 69 6.87 -1.45 9.37
C PHE A 69 5.52 -1.82 9.99
N VAL A 70 4.70 -2.59 9.28
CA VAL A 70 3.38 -3.01 9.76
C VAL A 70 3.49 -3.82 11.04
N ALA A 71 4.44 -4.76 11.10
CA ALA A 71 4.65 -5.58 12.28
C ALA A 71 5.11 -4.78 13.51
N THR A 72 5.82 -3.67 13.31
CA THR A 72 6.28 -2.79 14.38
C THR A 72 5.19 -1.84 14.86
N GLU A 73 4.41 -1.28 13.94
CA GLU A 73 3.47 -0.20 14.24
C GLU A 73 2.07 -0.69 14.65
N TYR A 74 1.75 -1.94 14.35
CA TYR A 74 0.43 -2.52 14.63
C TYR A 74 0.53 -3.82 15.43
N PRO A 75 -0.44 -4.09 16.32
CA PRO A 75 -0.47 -5.34 17.09
C PRO A 75 -1.00 -6.49 16.22
N ILE A 76 -0.16 -7.05 15.37
CA ILE A 76 -0.53 -8.11 14.45
C ILE A 76 -0.02 -9.48 14.90
N ASP A 77 -0.76 -10.53 14.58
CA ASP A 77 -0.38 -11.94 14.82
C ASP A 77 0.13 -12.59 13.53
N LYS A 78 -0.30 -12.10 12.36
CA LYS A 78 0.04 -12.66 11.06
C LYS A 78 0.06 -11.59 9.98
N MET A 79 1.00 -11.70 9.05
CA MET A 79 1.02 -10.91 7.82
C MET A 79 0.41 -11.73 6.68
N ASN A 80 -0.63 -11.19 6.03
CA ASN A 80 -1.14 -11.73 4.77
C ASN A 80 -0.61 -10.89 3.62
N ILE A 81 0.09 -11.53 2.70
CA ILE A 81 0.65 -10.88 1.51
C ILE A 81 0.07 -11.58 0.29
N GLY A 82 -0.42 -10.81 -0.67
CA GLY A 82 -1.02 -11.39 -1.86
C GLY A 82 -0.98 -10.45 -3.07
N MET A 83 -0.89 -11.06 -4.24
CA MET A 83 -1.00 -10.42 -5.56
C MET A 83 -2.21 -11.02 -6.24
N ILE A 84 -3.39 -10.41 -6.09
CA ILE A 84 -4.66 -11.00 -6.53
C ILE A 84 -4.94 -10.65 -7.99
N GLY A 85 -5.14 -9.39 -8.32
CA GLY A 85 -5.23 -8.92 -9.70
C GLY A 85 -6.46 -9.37 -10.49
N ASN A 86 -7.46 -9.99 -9.85
CA ASN A 86 -8.62 -10.53 -10.55
C ASN A 86 -9.58 -9.46 -11.09
N ILE A 87 -9.62 -8.29 -10.46
CA ILE A 87 -10.45 -7.15 -10.87
C ILE A 87 -9.58 -6.07 -11.49
N VAL A 88 -8.48 -5.71 -10.83
CA VAL A 88 -7.48 -4.76 -11.33
C VAL A 88 -6.22 -5.54 -11.69
N SER A 89 -5.94 -5.67 -12.99
CA SER A 89 -4.79 -6.44 -13.47
C SER A 89 -3.45 -5.71 -13.30
N GLN A 90 -3.44 -4.38 -13.14
CA GLN A 90 -2.22 -3.66 -12.82
C GLN A 90 -1.55 -4.29 -11.60
N LEU A 91 -0.29 -4.71 -11.73
CA LEU A 91 0.41 -5.42 -10.68
C LEU A 91 0.44 -4.62 -9.38
N HIS A 92 -0.07 -5.19 -8.33
CA HIS A 92 -0.06 -4.61 -6.99
C HIS A 92 0.02 -5.67 -5.93
N VAL A 93 0.67 -5.34 -4.83
CA VAL A 93 0.92 -6.26 -3.72
C VAL A 93 0.17 -5.78 -2.49
N HIS A 94 -0.72 -6.61 -1.99
CA HIS A 94 -1.42 -6.37 -0.72
C HIS A 94 -0.55 -6.85 0.45
N LEU A 95 -0.43 -6.03 1.49
CA LEU A 95 0.14 -6.41 2.78
C LEU A 95 -0.89 -6.07 3.85
N VAL A 96 -1.42 -7.08 4.49
CA VAL A 96 -2.49 -6.93 5.49
C VAL A 96 -2.03 -7.47 6.82
N GLY A 97 -1.97 -6.61 7.83
CA GLY A 97 -1.74 -7.04 9.21
C GLY A 97 -3.00 -7.69 9.77
N ARG A 98 -2.86 -8.95 10.21
CA ARG A 98 -3.98 -9.72 10.74
C ARG A 98 -3.82 -9.94 12.23
N ASN A 99 -4.95 -10.01 12.93
CA ASN A 99 -5.01 -10.22 14.36
C ASN A 99 -6.12 -11.24 14.67
N HIS A 100 -5.90 -12.11 15.66
CA HIS A 100 -6.89 -13.11 16.08
C HIS A 100 -8.26 -12.52 16.47
N ARG A 101 -8.30 -11.22 16.77
CA ARG A 101 -9.53 -10.48 17.14
C ARG A 101 -10.06 -9.59 16.03
N ASP A 102 -9.48 -9.64 14.82
CA ASP A 102 -9.98 -8.84 13.72
C ASP A 102 -11.34 -9.33 13.21
N SER A 103 -11.98 -8.51 12.39
CA SER A 103 -13.38 -8.66 12.02
C SER A 103 -13.71 -9.95 11.27
N CYS A 104 -12.75 -10.62 10.63
CA CYS A 104 -13.00 -11.83 9.86
C CYS A 104 -12.03 -12.99 10.13
N TRP A 105 -11.18 -12.87 11.15
CA TRP A 105 -10.26 -13.95 11.51
C TRP A 105 -11.00 -15.28 11.72
N PRO A 106 -10.52 -16.44 11.23
CA PRO A 106 -9.29 -16.66 10.46
C PRO A 106 -9.47 -16.53 8.93
N GLY A 107 -10.61 -16.05 8.47
CA GLY A 107 -10.87 -15.82 7.05
C GLY A 107 -9.94 -14.77 6.47
N VAL A 108 -9.81 -14.75 5.14
CA VAL A 108 -9.03 -13.72 4.43
C VAL A 108 -9.86 -12.45 4.24
N VAL A 109 -9.19 -11.31 4.05
CA VAL A 109 -9.86 -10.02 3.90
C VAL A 109 -10.50 -9.82 2.52
N TRP A 110 -9.96 -10.49 1.49
CA TRP A 110 -10.50 -10.41 0.13
C TRP A 110 -11.85 -11.14 0.06
N GLY A 111 -12.90 -10.38 -0.27
CA GLY A 111 -14.28 -10.88 -0.27
C GLY A 111 -15.04 -10.65 1.03
N TYR A 112 -14.39 -10.13 2.07
CA TYR A 112 -15.08 -9.67 3.28
C TYR A 112 -15.76 -8.34 3.02
N ASP A 113 -17.01 -8.20 3.39
CA ASP A 113 -17.86 -7.04 3.07
C ASP A 113 -17.95 -5.99 4.18
N GLY A 114 -17.39 -6.27 5.36
CA GLY A 114 -17.32 -5.28 6.44
C GLY A 114 -16.41 -4.11 6.10
N PHE A 115 -16.81 -2.90 6.50
CA PHE A 115 -16.08 -1.68 6.20
C PHE A 115 -16.18 -0.66 7.33
N LYS A 116 -15.05 0.01 7.56
CA LYS A 116 -14.96 1.16 8.47
C LYS A 116 -14.04 2.21 7.86
N PRO A 117 -14.48 3.46 7.70
CA PRO A 117 -13.60 4.52 7.17
C PRO A 117 -12.55 4.94 8.21
N TYR A 118 -11.40 5.44 7.73
CA TYR A 118 -10.44 6.11 8.59
C TYR A 118 -10.93 7.50 9.01
N PRO A 119 -10.71 7.91 10.27
CA PRO A 119 -10.75 9.32 10.62
C PRO A 119 -9.71 10.10 9.80
N PRO A 120 -9.99 11.35 9.35
CA PRO A 120 -9.10 12.07 8.44
C PRO A 120 -7.67 12.25 8.96
N ASP A 121 -7.48 12.49 10.26
CA ASP A 121 -6.20 12.68 10.91
C ASP A 121 -5.37 11.39 11.06
N GLU A 122 -6.00 10.22 11.02
CA GLU A 122 -5.30 8.93 11.16
C GLU A 122 -4.49 8.58 9.93
N VAL A 123 -4.95 8.94 8.74
CA VAL A 123 -4.19 8.78 7.49
C VAL A 123 -2.92 9.63 7.53
N GLU A 124 -3.00 10.88 7.97
CA GLU A 124 -1.84 11.76 8.13
C GLU A 124 -0.85 11.23 9.16
N ARG A 125 -1.34 10.73 10.29
CA ARG A 125 -0.48 10.09 11.31
C ARG A 125 0.23 8.86 10.77
N THR A 126 -0.42 8.10 9.91
CA THR A 126 0.21 6.95 9.23
C THR A 126 1.35 7.41 8.32
N VAL A 127 1.15 8.47 7.55
CA VAL A 127 2.21 9.08 6.74
C VAL A 127 3.38 9.54 7.60
N ASP A 128 3.13 10.22 8.71
CA ASP A 128 4.18 10.69 9.63
C ASP A 128 4.99 9.52 10.21
N ARG A 129 4.33 8.41 10.56
CA ARG A 129 5.02 7.20 11.02
C ARG A 129 5.89 6.57 9.94
N LEU A 130 5.43 6.56 8.69
CA LEU A 130 6.22 6.08 7.55
C LEU A 130 7.45 6.94 7.31
N ILE A 131 7.31 8.27 7.37
CA ILE A 131 8.44 9.19 7.24
C ILE A 131 9.48 8.92 8.33
N ALA A 132 9.05 8.71 9.56
CA ALA A 132 9.95 8.45 10.69
C ALA A 132 10.61 7.07 10.61
N ALA A 133 9.89 6.04 10.18
CA ALA A 133 10.36 4.65 10.17
C ALA A 133 11.20 4.30 8.94
N ILE A 134 10.97 4.95 7.80
CA ILE A 134 11.60 4.61 6.51
C ILE A 134 12.21 5.88 5.89
N PRO A 135 13.14 6.54 6.57
CA PRO A 135 13.75 7.77 6.07
C PRO A 135 14.57 7.51 4.80
N GLY A 136 14.50 8.44 3.86
CA GLY A 136 15.27 8.39 2.62
C GLY A 136 14.70 7.46 1.55
N ARG A 137 13.75 6.59 1.87
CA ARG A 137 13.11 5.66 0.91
C ARG A 137 11.62 5.92 0.74
N PHE A 138 10.91 6.28 1.81
CA PHE A 138 9.52 6.74 1.71
C PHE A 138 9.47 8.24 1.47
N ARG A 139 8.70 8.64 0.46
CA ARG A 139 8.42 10.03 0.12
C ARG A 139 6.91 10.24 0.12
N ALA A 140 6.43 11.10 1.02
CA ALA A 140 5.00 11.39 1.13
C ALA A 140 4.47 12.10 -0.12
N TRP A 141 3.30 11.67 -0.57
CA TRP A 141 2.51 12.45 -1.52
C TRP A 141 1.90 13.64 -0.77
N ARG A 142 2.13 14.82 -1.32
CA ARG A 142 1.46 16.03 -0.85
C ARG A 142 0.80 16.66 -2.06
N ALA A 143 -0.50 16.95 -1.93
CA ALA A 143 -1.15 17.78 -2.93
C ALA A 143 -0.33 19.06 -3.04
N GLU A 144 0.11 19.43 -4.24
CA GLU A 144 0.76 20.71 -4.48
C GLU A 144 -0.17 21.79 -3.93
N ALA A 145 0.30 22.52 -2.93
CA ALA A 145 -0.38 23.72 -2.49
C ALA A 145 -0.44 24.61 -3.73
N THR A 146 -1.64 24.82 -4.26
CA THR A 146 -1.86 25.77 -5.35
C THR A 146 -1.32 27.09 -4.84
N ILE A 147 -0.15 27.50 -5.32
CA ILE A 147 0.37 28.83 -5.08
C ILE A 147 -0.63 29.74 -5.79
N ARG A 148 -1.55 30.28 -5.02
CA ARG A 148 -2.36 31.39 -5.48
C ARG A 148 -1.40 32.53 -5.68
N GLN A 149 -0.99 32.72 -6.93
CA GLN A 149 -0.38 33.98 -7.33
C GLN A 149 -1.43 35.06 -7.07
N LYS A 150 -1.10 35.97 -6.14
CA LYS A 150 -1.79 37.23 -5.99
C LYS A 150 -1.39 38.14 -7.12
#